data_ae3455a4f3f9099c7b59befca5ca06e0
#
_entry.id   ae3455a4f3f9099c7b59befca5ca06e0
#
_cell.length_a   1.000
_cell.length_b   1.000
_cell.length_c   1.000
_cell.angle_alpha   90.00
_cell.angle_beta   90.00
_cell.angle_gamma   90.00
#
_symmetry.space_group_name_H-M   'P 1'
#
loop_
_entity.id
_entity.type
_entity.pdbx_description
1 polymer ?
#
loop_
_entity_poly.entity_id
_entity_poly.type
_entity_poly.pdbx_seq_one_letter_code
_entity_poly.pdbx_strand_id
1 'polypeptide(L)'
;MKKFISLFILFIHIIIIPVNGKLHGERFMDYPYRWSFDLPGTIIIPGSDFLDEIPKGNTITDAGSLGVDWLFNNTGLVLKSVTNMMKQIQVTEPGTYFLFVRSNGDSKSSFKIAVNDRVTETDFGNEALNWKQGGSFELKAGITNIKITRIQPGAVMDVIVLTKNRNLKVEDIVPFQLNNEVKLIKEYKIPASGTVKFGDVNGDGLTDFMVLTPAFSCHVFDNSGKELWAWEAPEAYTKERSEFEPPGVLWDFDKDGKAEIVQWRILDEKEWLVIADGETGDIKVKTEWPTKPLPHVYNNFRLAIGKLSQGDPNEVIVFTDMGGMIRIDAYNSSLKSQWSHTENRKKDNLGHYVYPVDLNKDGIDEVLVGSLLLNSKGKEIWNRFALLNDNHDHADSYKFTDIDNDGNKDIVTANSETGIFIYKGMTGEIIWQNVAEHTQQIQEGNFLKNVPGVHIVAGGRTYGNRQVGEPYLSSQLYWFNNKGKLLFKWPGNPINGNPDFVKGAWQGDGRVQLFWYKFKINDRGTGELYFPDPVYHMFDFLGKGAEEVITLSRGKLRVYGSKNARYTNKDQKKNLNYLKSNVVNHTHY
;
A
#
# COMPACT_ATOMS: atom_id res chain seq x y z
N MET A 1 -63.00 31.15 -19.57
CA MET A 1 -62.59 30.03 -18.73
C MET A 1 -61.06 29.87 -18.86
N LYS A 2 -60.31 30.42 -17.90
CA LYS A 2 -58.84 30.38 -17.87
C LYS A 2 -58.43 29.13 -17.08
N LYS A 3 -57.67 28.21 -17.72
CA LYS A 3 -57.05 27.08 -17.06
C LYS A 3 -55.71 27.53 -16.49
N PHE A 4 -55.58 27.47 -15.15
CA PHE A 4 -54.29 27.59 -14.43
C PHE A 4 -53.51 26.30 -14.62
N ILE A 5 -52.28 26.42 -15.12
CA ILE A 5 -51.26 25.37 -15.10
C ILE A 5 -50.32 25.75 -13.96
N SER A 6 -50.36 24.99 -12.85
CA SER A 6 -49.39 25.08 -11.78
C SER A 6 -48.07 24.42 -12.20
N LEU A 7 -47.05 25.24 -12.33
CA LEU A 7 -45.68 24.79 -12.56
C LEU A 7 -45.04 24.49 -11.17
N PHE A 8 -44.83 23.22 -10.84
CA PHE A 8 -44.04 22.82 -9.70
C PHE A 8 -42.56 22.99 -10.07
N ILE A 9 -41.94 24.05 -9.54
CA ILE A 9 -40.47 24.22 -9.60
C ILE A 9 -39.88 23.43 -8.46
N LEU A 10 -39.27 22.29 -8.80
CA LEU A 10 -38.48 21.50 -7.88
C LEU A 10 -37.13 22.20 -7.70
N PHE A 11 -36.92 22.86 -6.58
CA PHE A 11 -35.62 23.37 -6.18
C PHE A 11 -34.71 22.21 -5.85
N ILE A 12 -33.88 21.79 -6.81
CA ILE A 12 -32.72 20.96 -6.54
C ILE A 12 -31.67 21.89 -5.92
N HIS A 13 -31.49 21.77 -4.62
CA HIS A 13 -30.33 22.35 -3.95
C HIS A 13 -29.08 21.60 -4.43
N ILE A 14 -28.47 22.09 -5.49
CA ILE A 14 -27.11 21.74 -5.83
C ILE A 14 -26.24 22.41 -4.75
N ILE A 15 -25.76 21.62 -3.82
CA ILE A 15 -24.68 22.06 -2.92
C ILE A 15 -23.45 22.22 -3.82
N ILE A 16 -23.26 23.43 -4.33
CA ILE A 16 -22.00 23.84 -4.95
C ILE A 16 -21.01 23.99 -3.79
N ILE A 17 -20.18 22.97 -3.59
CA ILE A 17 -19.01 23.10 -2.73
C ILE A 17 -18.07 24.06 -3.45
N PRO A 18 -17.76 25.24 -2.89
CA PRO A 18 -16.85 26.17 -3.54
C PRO A 18 -15.46 25.56 -3.66
N VAL A 19 -14.96 25.51 -4.90
CA VAL A 19 -13.64 24.95 -5.24
C VAL A 19 -12.49 25.89 -4.87
N ASN A 20 -12.77 27.05 -4.31
CA ASN A 20 -11.73 28.03 -3.99
C ASN A 20 -11.79 28.47 -2.52
N GLY A 21 -10.72 28.18 -1.82
CA GLY A 21 -10.27 28.89 -0.64
C GLY A 21 -10.43 28.16 0.69
N LYS A 22 -9.29 27.86 1.29
CA LYS A 22 -9.06 27.60 2.71
C LYS A 22 -9.97 26.53 3.36
N LEU A 23 -9.68 25.30 3.04
CA LEU A 23 -10.23 24.14 3.73
C LEU A 23 -9.10 23.47 4.54
N HIS A 24 -8.46 24.18 5.46
CA HIS A 24 -7.31 23.60 6.15
C HIS A 24 -7.61 23.07 7.55
N GLY A 25 -8.46 23.63 8.36
CA GLY A 25 -8.65 23.24 9.77
C GLY A 25 -9.66 22.14 10.05
N GLU A 26 -10.73 22.06 9.30
CA GLU A 26 -11.84 21.13 9.59
C GLU A 26 -11.65 19.73 8.99
N ARG A 27 -10.75 19.57 8.02
CA ARG A 27 -10.64 18.34 7.23
C ARG A 27 -10.08 17.13 7.97
N PHE A 28 -9.21 17.35 8.94
CA PHE A 28 -8.69 16.26 9.75
C PHE A 28 -9.68 15.83 10.85
N MET A 29 -10.70 16.64 11.13
CA MET A 29 -11.73 16.34 12.12
C MET A 29 -12.75 15.31 11.64
N ASP A 30 -13.04 15.25 10.34
CA ASP A 30 -14.01 14.34 9.71
C ASP A 30 -13.39 13.11 9.06
N TYR A 31 -12.11 12.84 9.33
CA TYR A 31 -11.42 11.70 8.76
C TYR A 31 -11.98 10.39 9.28
N PRO A 32 -12.20 9.41 8.39
CA PRO A 32 -12.66 8.08 8.77
C PRO A 32 -11.67 7.30 9.65
N TYR A 33 -10.46 7.84 9.88
CA TYR A 33 -9.43 7.23 10.75
C TYR A 33 -9.39 7.78 12.16
N ARG A 34 -10.35 8.61 12.56
CA ARG A 34 -10.37 9.06 13.94
C ARG A 34 -10.53 7.89 14.86
N TRP A 35 -9.54 7.76 15.69
CA TRP A 35 -9.61 6.91 16.84
C TRP A 35 -10.56 7.55 17.82
N SER A 36 -11.80 7.07 17.85
CA SER A 36 -12.77 7.54 18.81
C SER A 36 -12.51 6.85 20.13
N PHE A 37 -12.01 7.61 21.08
CA PHE A 37 -12.00 7.18 22.47
C PHE A 37 -13.23 7.76 23.13
N ASP A 38 -14.09 6.90 23.66
CA ASP A 38 -15.14 7.30 24.57
C ASP A 38 -14.53 7.44 25.98
N LEU A 39 -13.81 8.55 26.17
CA LEU A 39 -13.23 8.94 27.45
C LEU A 39 -13.91 10.22 27.92
N PRO A 40 -14.99 10.12 28.73
CA PRO A 40 -15.71 11.28 29.22
C PRO A 40 -14.79 12.32 29.88
N GLY A 41 -14.96 13.58 29.52
CA GLY A 41 -14.14 14.67 30.03
C GLY A 41 -12.68 14.65 29.56
N THR A 42 -12.38 13.99 28.44
CA THR A 42 -11.04 13.93 27.87
C THR A 42 -11.02 14.51 26.45
N ILE A 43 -10.03 15.35 26.17
CA ILE A 43 -9.78 15.97 24.86
C ILE A 43 -8.43 15.44 24.35
N ILE A 44 -8.43 14.87 23.17
CA ILE A 44 -7.24 14.30 22.53
C ILE A 44 -6.91 15.15 21.30
N ILE A 45 -5.67 15.61 21.19
CA ILE A 45 -5.18 16.49 20.12
C ILE A 45 -3.96 15.83 19.49
N PRO A 46 -4.13 15.05 18.43
CA PRO A 46 -3.01 14.45 17.69
C PRO A 46 -2.09 15.50 17.07
N GLY A 47 -0.83 15.13 16.78
CA GLY A 47 0.11 15.96 16.04
C GLY A 47 -0.42 16.36 14.66
N SER A 48 -1.16 15.48 14.02
CA SER A 48 -1.86 15.75 12.76
C SER A 48 -2.85 16.92 12.81
N ASP A 49 -3.38 17.25 13.97
CA ASP A 49 -4.34 18.37 14.11
C ASP A 49 -3.69 19.75 13.95
N PHE A 50 -2.36 19.82 13.95
CA PHE A 50 -1.58 21.05 13.70
C PHE A 50 -1.12 21.22 12.25
N LEU A 51 -1.51 20.29 11.35
CA LEU A 51 -1.04 20.30 9.96
C LEU A 51 -1.51 21.50 9.14
N ASP A 52 -2.61 22.11 9.53
CA ASP A 52 -3.16 23.30 8.84
C ASP A 52 -2.28 24.54 8.96
N GLU A 53 -1.43 24.56 9.98
CA GLU A 53 -0.57 25.69 10.32
C GLU A 53 0.91 25.26 10.36
N ILE A 54 1.33 24.26 9.58
CA ILE A 54 2.73 23.85 9.56
C ILE A 54 3.60 25.02 9.07
N PRO A 55 4.37 25.66 9.94
CA PRO A 55 5.29 26.69 9.51
C PRO A 55 6.32 26.10 8.55
N LYS A 56 6.76 26.90 7.59
CA LYS A 56 7.80 26.52 6.65
C LYS A 56 8.99 25.88 7.39
N GLY A 57 9.33 24.65 7.01
CA GLY A 57 10.42 23.88 7.61
C GLY A 57 10.01 22.78 8.58
N ASN A 58 8.79 22.77 9.14
CA ASN A 58 8.28 21.62 9.89
C ASN A 58 7.79 20.53 8.92
N THR A 59 7.81 19.28 9.36
CA THR A 59 7.41 18.12 8.55
C THR A 59 6.61 17.14 9.40
N ILE A 60 6.17 16.08 8.78
CA ILE A 60 5.51 14.95 9.45
C ILE A 60 6.39 13.70 9.38
N THR A 61 6.15 12.76 10.26
CA THR A 61 6.73 11.42 10.25
C THR A 61 5.66 10.38 10.59
N ASP A 62 5.85 9.16 10.18
CA ASP A 62 5.03 8.02 10.59
C ASP A 62 5.72 7.15 11.65
N ALA A 63 4.97 6.19 12.20
CA ALA A 63 5.47 5.28 13.21
C ALA A 63 6.65 4.43 12.71
N GLY A 64 6.59 3.99 11.43
CA GLY A 64 7.65 3.19 10.81
C GLY A 64 8.96 3.95 10.68
N SER A 65 8.91 5.16 10.12
CA SER A 65 10.07 6.05 9.98
C SER A 65 10.70 6.43 11.32
N LEU A 66 9.88 6.53 12.37
CA LEU A 66 10.37 6.81 13.73
C LEU A 66 10.87 5.57 14.49
N GLY A 67 10.65 4.38 13.93
CA GLY A 67 11.04 3.12 14.59
C GLY A 67 10.19 2.76 15.82
N VAL A 68 8.96 3.25 15.92
CA VAL A 68 8.06 3.02 17.05
C VAL A 68 6.83 2.21 16.63
N ASP A 69 6.14 1.59 17.60
CA ASP A 69 5.02 0.70 17.29
C ASP A 69 3.81 1.45 16.73
N TRP A 70 3.55 2.66 17.19
CA TRP A 70 2.44 3.46 16.75
C TRP A 70 2.61 4.95 17.09
N LEU A 71 1.94 5.79 16.32
CA LEU A 71 1.65 7.19 16.58
C LEU A 71 0.16 7.44 16.44
N PHE A 72 -0.37 8.45 17.10
CA PHE A 72 -1.76 8.86 16.91
C PHE A 72 -2.00 9.28 15.46
N ASN A 73 -3.08 8.81 14.86
CA ASN A 73 -3.37 8.96 13.43
C ASN A 73 -2.20 8.54 12.53
N ASN A 74 -1.31 7.67 13.02
CA ASN A 74 -0.06 7.28 12.37
C ASN A 74 0.84 8.46 11.94
N THR A 75 0.71 9.60 12.59
CA THR A 75 1.38 10.85 12.17
C THR A 75 1.94 11.59 13.36
N GLY A 76 3.25 11.76 13.40
CA GLY A 76 3.95 12.64 14.32
C GLY A 76 4.33 13.96 13.65
N LEU A 77 4.15 15.07 14.36
CA LEU A 77 4.58 16.40 13.91
C LEU A 77 6.04 16.61 14.25
N VAL A 78 6.91 16.71 13.25
CA VAL A 78 8.35 16.97 13.42
C VAL A 78 8.61 18.45 13.50
N LEU A 79 9.04 18.91 14.65
CA LEU A 79 9.33 20.31 14.95
C LEU A 79 10.75 20.66 14.50
N LYS A 80 10.89 21.21 13.30
CA LYS A 80 12.18 21.69 12.74
C LYS A 80 12.32 23.21 12.78
N SER A 81 11.21 23.94 12.93
CA SER A 81 11.15 25.40 13.02
C SER A 81 10.93 25.83 14.47
N VAL A 82 11.53 26.95 14.86
CA VAL A 82 11.30 27.60 16.17
C VAL A 82 9.98 28.37 16.23
N THR A 83 9.23 28.43 15.15
CA THR A 83 7.96 29.15 15.06
C THR A 83 6.87 28.43 15.85
N ASN A 84 6.21 29.17 16.75
CA ASN A 84 5.09 28.64 17.52
C ASN A 84 3.95 28.20 16.60
N MET A 85 3.27 27.12 17.00
CA MET A 85 2.07 26.62 16.36
C MET A 85 0.90 26.68 17.33
N MET A 86 -0.31 26.94 16.84
CA MET A 86 -1.49 27.09 17.66
C MET A 86 -2.66 26.28 17.10
N LYS A 87 -3.41 25.62 17.98
CA LYS A 87 -4.68 24.98 17.69
C LYS A 87 -5.75 25.48 18.65
N GLN A 88 -6.92 25.80 18.12
CA GLN A 88 -8.11 26.08 18.92
C GLN A 88 -8.90 24.80 19.15
N ILE A 89 -9.31 24.57 20.39
CA ILE A 89 -10.16 23.46 20.78
C ILE A 89 -11.43 23.97 21.46
N GLN A 90 -12.51 23.22 21.30
CA GLN A 90 -13.78 23.48 22.00
C GLN A 90 -13.80 22.69 23.29
N VAL A 91 -13.85 23.36 24.43
CA VAL A 91 -14.10 22.78 25.75
C VAL A 91 -15.60 22.79 25.99
N THR A 92 -16.21 21.63 26.13
CA THR A 92 -17.67 21.50 26.41
C THR A 92 -17.97 21.51 27.89
N GLU A 93 -17.08 20.96 28.70
CA GLU A 93 -17.24 20.82 30.13
C GLU A 93 -16.18 21.65 30.89
N PRO A 94 -16.55 22.67 31.66
CA PRO A 94 -15.57 23.41 32.45
C PRO A 94 -14.98 22.57 33.58
N GLY A 95 -13.80 22.94 34.08
CA GLY A 95 -13.15 22.30 35.22
C GLY A 95 -11.64 22.19 35.10
N THR A 96 -11.05 21.47 36.04
CA THR A 96 -9.60 21.21 36.06
C THR A 96 -9.25 20.08 35.11
N TYR A 97 -8.38 20.36 34.15
CA TYR A 97 -7.85 19.39 33.20
C TYR A 97 -6.36 19.13 33.46
N PHE A 98 -5.98 17.87 33.45
CA PHE A 98 -4.58 17.42 33.54
C PHE A 98 -4.03 17.23 32.13
N LEU A 99 -2.88 17.84 31.85
CA LEU A 99 -2.21 17.77 30.56
C LEU A 99 -1.19 16.64 30.54
N PHE A 100 -1.24 15.82 29.51
CA PHE A 100 -0.24 14.82 29.17
C PHE A 100 0.16 14.99 27.70
N VAL A 101 1.44 14.77 27.42
CA VAL A 101 2.00 14.84 26.05
C VAL A 101 2.82 13.59 25.80
N ARG A 102 2.58 12.95 24.66
CA ARG A 102 3.45 11.90 24.14
C ARG A 102 4.32 12.48 23.04
N SER A 103 5.61 12.34 23.19
CA SER A 103 6.59 12.96 22.29
C SER A 103 7.89 12.17 22.24
N ASN A 104 8.64 12.34 21.15
CA ASN A 104 9.94 11.72 20.90
C ASN A 104 10.97 12.78 20.59
N GLY A 105 12.24 12.51 20.94
CA GLY A 105 13.37 13.34 20.60
C GLY A 105 14.65 12.89 21.29
N ASP A 106 15.58 13.81 21.45
CA ASP A 106 16.86 13.60 22.12
C ASP A 106 17.17 14.74 23.08
N SER A 107 18.28 14.66 23.79
CA SER A 107 18.70 15.67 24.78
C SER A 107 18.93 17.08 24.22
N LYS A 108 18.93 17.25 22.89
CA LYS A 108 19.14 18.53 22.22
C LYS A 108 17.85 19.14 21.68
N SER A 109 16.78 18.37 21.64
CA SER A 109 15.47 18.79 21.15
C SER A 109 14.50 19.00 22.31
N SER A 110 13.58 19.93 22.20
CA SER A 110 12.48 20.09 23.15
C SER A 110 11.39 21.06 22.65
N PHE A 111 10.25 21.03 23.33
CA PHE A 111 9.22 22.04 23.21
C PHE A 111 8.40 22.16 24.50
N LYS A 112 7.64 23.23 24.61
CA LYS A 112 6.64 23.40 25.69
C LYS A 112 5.25 23.55 25.11
N ILE A 113 4.25 23.27 25.93
CA ILE A 113 2.84 23.53 25.61
C ILE A 113 2.37 24.74 26.40
N ALA A 114 1.64 25.63 25.74
CA ALA A 114 0.88 26.66 26.40
C ALA A 114 -0.62 26.38 26.23
N VAL A 115 -1.35 26.41 27.32
CA VAL A 115 -2.81 26.35 27.35
C VAL A 115 -3.32 27.75 27.60
N ASN A 116 -3.95 28.38 26.61
CA ASN A 116 -4.11 29.82 26.52
C ASN A 116 -2.73 30.50 26.63
N ASP A 117 -2.49 31.31 27.66
CA ASP A 117 -1.22 32.02 27.84
C ASP A 117 -0.32 31.39 28.93
N ARG A 118 -0.77 30.32 29.56
CA ARG A 118 0.00 29.62 30.60
C ARG A 118 0.85 28.51 30.00
N VAL A 119 2.16 28.69 30.03
CA VAL A 119 3.16 27.74 29.52
C VAL A 119 3.46 26.67 30.57
N THR A 120 3.62 25.40 30.13
CA THR A 120 4.07 24.30 31.00
C THR A 120 5.47 24.53 31.53
N GLU A 121 5.77 24.02 32.73
CA GLU A 121 7.13 23.97 33.24
C GLU A 121 7.91 22.81 32.58
N THR A 122 7.22 21.70 32.31
CA THR A 122 7.79 20.50 31.70
C THR A 122 8.24 20.76 30.26
N ASP A 123 9.43 20.26 29.91
CA ASP A 123 9.92 20.13 28.55
C ASP A 123 9.55 18.78 27.98
N PHE A 124 9.01 18.79 26.76
CA PHE A 124 8.63 17.60 26.00
C PHE A 124 9.59 17.38 24.84
N GLY A 125 9.66 16.16 24.30
CA GLY A 125 10.44 15.83 23.11
C GLY A 125 11.96 15.86 23.31
N ASN A 126 12.43 15.67 24.52
CA ASN A 126 13.85 15.67 24.88
C ASN A 126 14.37 14.26 25.26
N GLU A 127 13.62 13.22 24.98
CA GLU A 127 13.95 11.81 25.19
C GLU A 127 13.17 10.90 24.23
N ALA A 128 13.49 9.60 24.25
CA ALA A 128 12.77 8.60 23.45
C ALA A 128 11.26 8.64 23.71
N LEU A 129 10.47 8.16 22.74
CA LEU A 129 9.01 8.25 22.73
C LEU A 129 8.37 7.80 24.05
N ASN A 130 7.82 8.74 24.77
CA ASN A 130 7.15 8.50 26.05
C ASN A 130 6.06 9.53 26.36
N TRP A 131 5.33 9.28 27.43
CA TRP A 131 4.36 10.19 28.02
C TRP A 131 4.97 11.04 29.14
N LYS A 132 4.67 12.34 29.11
CA LYS A 132 5.01 13.27 30.21
C LYS A 132 3.80 14.09 30.64
N GLN A 133 3.69 14.33 31.94
CA GLN A 133 2.68 15.21 32.50
C GLN A 133 3.12 16.67 32.43
N GLY A 134 2.24 17.56 31.93
CA GLY A 134 2.48 18.99 31.79
C GLY A 134 1.80 19.89 32.81
N GLY A 135 1.23 19.29 33.86
CA GLY A 135 0.52 20.03 34.91
C GLY A 135 -1.00 20.03 34.75
N SER A 136 -1.68 20.92 35.47
CA SER A 136 -3.14 21.04 35.43
C SER A 136 -3.58 22.46 35.08
N PHE A 137 -4.73 22.57 34.42
CA PHE A 137 -5.27 23.83 33.89
C PHE A 137 -6.78 23.94 34.17
N GLU A 138 -7.19 25.09 34.70
CA GLU A 138 -8.62 25.40 34.81
C GLU A 138 -9.12 25.90 33.47
N LEU A 139 -10.04 25.12 32.87
CA LEU A 139 -10.64 25.45 31.58
C LEU A 139 -12.11 25.84 31.75
N LYS A 140 -12.53 26.88 31.03
CA LYS A 140 -13.92 27.29 30.92
C LYS A 140 -14.53 26.64 29.69
N ALA A 141 -15.85 26.46 29.68
CA ALA A 141 -16.56 26.10 28.47
C ALA A 141 -16.32 27.18 27.38
N GLY A 142 -16.11 26.74 26.16
CA GLY A 142 -15.78 27.63 25.04
C GLY A 142 -14.46 27.30 24.37
N ILE A 143 -13.91 28.25 23.64
CA ILE A 143 -12.66 28.09 22.89
C ILE A 143 -11.45 28.21 23.82
N THR A 144 -10.54 27.25 23.71
CA THR A 144 -9.25 27.25 24.39
C THR A 144 -8.14 27.13 23.36
N ASN A 145 -7.08 27.93 23.49
CA ASN A 145 -5.92 27.92 22.62
C ASN A 145 -4.85 26.96 23.18
N ILE A 146 -4.39 26.03 22.36
CA ILE A 146 -3.25 25.15 22.65
C ILE A 146 -2.11 25.57 21.73
N LYS A 147 -0.95 25.94 22.32
CA LYS A 147 0.23 26.36 21.56
C LYS A 147 1.41 25.42 21.82
N ILE A 148 2.09 25.04 20.75
CA ILE A 148 3.43 24.47 20.82
C ILE A 148 4.41 25.65 20.76
N THR A 149 5.25 25.77 21.75
CA THR A 149 6.12 26.95 21.93
C THR A 149 7.49 26.58 22.49
N ARG A 150 8.42 27.55 22.53
CA ARG A 150 9.80 27.36 23.02
C ARG A 150 10.49 26.16 22.39
N ILE A 151 10.39 26.03 21.08
CA ILE A 151 10.83 24.88 20.30
C ILE A 151 12.36 24.92 20.16
N GLN A 152 13.01 23.83 20.57
CA GLN A 152 14.34 23.44 20.15
C GLN A 152 14.18 22.34 19.10
N PRO A 153 14.60 22.57 17.84
CA PRO A 153 14.30 21.67 16.71
C PRO A 153 14.75 20.23 16.91
N GLY A 154 14.03 19.29 16.30
CA GLY A 154 14.33 17.85 16.35
C GLY A 154 13.28 17.00 17.06
N ALA A 155 12.45 17.61 17.92
CA ALA A 155 11.39 16.88 18.61
C ALA A 155 10.24 16.48 17.67
N VAL A 156 9.61 15.35 18.00
CA VAL A 156 8.37 14.89 17.38
C VAL A 156 7.25 14.94 18.41
N MET A 157 6.20 15.67 18.13
CA MET A 157 4.99 15.70 18.91
C MET A 157 3.99 14.72 18.32
N ASP A 158 3.59 13.72 19.09
CA ASP A 158 2.62 12.71 18.72
C ASP A 158 1.20 13.13 19.10
N VAL A 159 0.94 13.32 20.39
CA VAL A 159 -0.39 13.64 20.89
C VAL A 159 -0.37 14.42 22.18
N ILE A 160 -1.34 15.31 22.34
CA ILE A 160 -1.67 16.02 23.58
C ILE A 160 -2.99 15.48 24.11
N VAL A 161 -3.04 15.17 25.41
CA VAL A 161 -4.25 14.74 26.10
C VAL A 161 -4.54 15.73 27.23
N LEU A 162 -5.76 16.27 27.25
CA LEU A 162 -6.30 17.03 28.35
C LEU A 162 -7.46 16.26 28.95
N THR A 163 -7.40 15.89 30.24
CA THR A 163 -8.43 15.06 30.88
C THR A 163 -8.82 15.57 32.26
N LYS A 164 -10.08 15.46 32.59
CA LYS A 164 -10.61 15.73 33.95
C LYS A 164 -10.31 14.56 34.89
N ASN A 165 -9.98 13.38 34.36
CA ASN A 165 -9.66 12.20 35.16
C ASN A 165 -8.20 12.24 35.62
N ARG A 166 -7.96 12.65 36.86
CA ARG A 166 -6.61 12.69 37.44
C ARG A 166 -5.91 11.31 37.47
N ASN A 167 -6.69 10.24 37.52
CA ASN A 167 -6.20 8.86 37.65
C ASN A 167 -6.13 8.14 36.29
N LEU A 168 -6.31 8.86 35.18
CA LEU A 168 -6.17 8.28 33.86
C LEU A 168 -4.74 7.79 33.68
N LYS A 169 -4.59 6.50 33.44
CA LYS A 169 -3.32 5.92 33.00
C LYS A 169 -3.20 6.17 31.52
N VAL A 170 -2.42 7.19 31.15
CA VAL A 170 -2.26 7.58 29.74
C VAL A 170 -1.62 6.48 28.91
N GLU A 171 -0.88 5.57 29.54
CA GLU A 171 -0.32 4.39 28.91
C GLU A 171 -1.40 3.42 28.41
N ASP A 172 -2.59 3.44 29.05
CA ASP A 172 -3.75 2.65 28.61
C ASP A 172 -4.48 3.30 27.43
N ILE A 173 -4.17 4.55 27.09
CA ILE A 173 -4.61 5.18 25.85
C ILE A 173 -3.81 4.57 24.71
N VAL A 174 -4.13 3.34 24.38
CA VAL A 174 -3.62 2.68 23.20
C VAL A 174 -4.53 3.04 22.04
N PRO A 175 -4.02 3.76 21.04
CA PRO A 175 -4.85 4.24 19.95
C PRO A 175 -5.38 3.14 19.06
N PHE A 176 -4.93 1.91 19.24
CA PHE A 176 -5.35 0.78 18.46
C PHE A 176 -5.85 -0.34 19.38
N GLN A 177 -7.15 -0.59 19.32
CA GLN A 177 -7.70 -1.89 19.69
C GLN A 177 -8.04 -2.62 18.40
N LEU A 178 -7.63 -3.88 18.30
CA LEU A 178 -8.00 -4.71 17.17
C LEU A 178 -9.53 -4.68 17.02
N ASN A 179 -10.01 -4.32 15.84
CA ASN A 179 -11.44 -4.25 15.56
C ASN A 179 -12.11 -5.57 16.00
N ASN A 180 -13.30 -5.48 16.60
CA ASN A 180 -14.01 -6.67 17.12
C ASN A 180 -14.26 -7.76 16.08
N GLU A 181 -14.28 -7.41 14.79
CA GLU A 181 -14.42 -8.38 13.70
C GLU A 181 -13.10 -9.08 13.35
N VAL A 182 -11.97 -8.56 13.78
CA VAL A 182 -10.65 -9.05 13.39
C VAL A 182 -10.13 -10.07 14.41
N LYS A 183 -9.54 -11.14 13.89
CA LYS A 183 -8.86 -12.18 14.66
C LYS A 183 -7.45 -12.34 14.12
N LEU A 184 -6.43 -12.17 14.96
CA LEU A 184 -5.09 -12.61 14.65
C LEU A 184 -5.06 -14.14 14.62
N ILE A 185 -4.64 -14.71 13.50
CA ILE A 185 -4.58 -16.17 13.29
C ILE A 185 -3.16 -16.64 13.50
N LYS A 186 -2.18 -15.98 12.87
CA LYS A 186 -0.76 -16.33 12.93
C LYS A 186 0.12 -15.08 13.00
N GLU A 187 1.25 -15.20 13.68
CA GLU A 187 2.34 -14.23 13.65
C GLU A 187 3.64 -14.99 13.44
N TYR A 188 4.43 -14.54 12.47
CA TYR A 188 5.75 -15.08 12.16
C TYR A 188 6.82 -14.02 12.34
N LYS A 189 8.00 -14.44 12.81
CA LYS A 189 9.21 -13.63 12.72
C LYS A 189 9.88 -13.89 11.38
N ILE A 190 10.23 -12.83 10.68
CA ILE A 190 10.87 -12.87 9.37
C ILE A 190 12.04 -11.87 9.33
N PRO A 191 12.90 -11.86 8.31
CA PRO A 191 13.84 -10.77 8.08
C PRO A 191 13.16 -9.40 8.14
N ALA A 192 13.86 -8.39 8.62
CA ALA A 192 13.29 -7.08 8.96
C ALA A 192 12.66 -6.35 7.76
N SER A 193 13.16 -6.63 6.55
CA SER A 193 12.65 -6.09 5.28
C SER A 193 12.63 -7.18 4.23
N GLY A 194 11.78 -7.02 3.23
CA GLY A 194 11.69 -7.94 2.11
C GLY A 194 10.27 -8.05 1.55
N THR A 195 10.14 -8.70 0.41
CA THR A 195 8.87 -9.13 -0.15
C THR A 195 8.60 -10.58 0.19
N VAL A 196 7.33 -10.92 0.37
CA VAL A 196 6.91 -12.27 0.74
C VAL A 196 6.10 -12.88 -0.39
N LYS A 197 6.41 -14.12 -0.73
CA LYS A 197 5.64 -14.92 -1.68
C LYS A 197 5.16 -16.19 -0.98
N PHE A 198 4.00 -16.70 -1.39
CA PHE A 198 3.31 -17.79 -0.71
C PHE A 198 3.14 -19.00 -1.63
N GLY A 199 3.23 -20.19 -1.06
CA GLY A 199 3.05 -21.46 -1.75
C GLY A 199 3.12 -22.60 -0.77
N ASP A 200 2.86 -23.84 -1.21
CA ASP A 200 3.06 -25.06 -0.43
C ASP A 200 4.39 -25.67 -0.90
N VAL A 201 5.49 -25.47 -0.16
CA VAL A 201 6.81 -25.92 -0.60
C VAL A 201 7.14 -27.36 -0.17
N ASN A 202 6.40 -27.91 0.81
CA ASN A 202 6.67 -29.21 1.37
C ASN A 202 5.57 -30.26 1.07
N GLY A 203 4.47 -29.86 0.42
CA GLY A 203 3.38 -30.72 -0.01
C GLY A 203 2.41 -31.14 1.12
N ASP A 204 2.40 -30.42 2.24
CA ASP A 204 1.52 -30.73 3.37
C ASP A 204 0.10 -30.14 3.20
N GLY A 205 -0.11 -29.34 2.17
CA GLY A 205 -1.37 -28.68 1.83
C GLY A 205 -1.63 -27.42 2.64
N LEU A 206 -0.64 -26.90 3.37
CA LEU A 206 -0.70 -25.64 4.07
C LEU A 206 0.09 -24.57 3.32
N THR A 207 -0.21 -23.31 3.61
CA THR A 207 0.51 -22.21 2.99
C THR A 207 1.82 -21.98 3.71
N ASP A 208 2.91 -22.20 3.00
CA ASP A 208 4.28 -21.83 3.36
C ASP A 208 4.62 -20.49 2.69
N PHE A 209 5.82 -19.97 2.93
CA PHE A 209 6.21 -18.70 2.34
C PHE A 209 7.73 -18.55 2.20
N MET A 210 8.14 -17.73 1.23
CA MET A 210 9.51 -17.26 1.12
C MET A 210 9.59 -15.75 1.32
N VAL A 211 10.69 -15.28 1.87
CA VAL A 211 11.02 -13.86 2.05
C VAL A 211 12.24 -13.55 1.21
N LEU A 212 12.11 -12.58 0.31
CA LEU A 212 13.18 -12.05 -0.52
C LEU A 212 13.61 -10.70 0.03
N THR A 213 14.84 -10.57 0.48
CA THR A 213 15.32 -9.31 1.06
C THR A 213 15.95 -8.38 0.03
N PRO A 214 16.01 -7.06 0.28
CA PRO A 214 16.71 -6.12 -0.62
C PRO A 214 18.18 -6.45 -0.88
N ALA A 215 18.81 -7.21 0.02
CA ALA A 215 20.18 -7.74 -0.15
C ALA A 215 20.23 -9.04 -0.97
N PHE A 216 19.15 -9.38 -1.69
CA PHE A 216 19.02 -10.58 -2.51
C PHE A 216 19.14 -11.91 -1.75
N SER A 217 18.89 -11.92 -0.45
CA SER A 217 18.73 -13.19 0.26
C SER A 217 17.31 -13.76 0.08
N CYS A 218 17.23 -15.07 0.11
CA CYS A 218 15.97 -15.82 0.05
C CYS A 218 15.90 -16.71 1.27
N HIS A 219 14.85 -16.54 2.07
CA HIS A 219 14.57 -17.34 3.26
C HIS A 219 13.23 -18.05 3.08
N VAL A 220 13.18 -19.35 3.29
CA VAL A 220 12.00 -20.17 3.08
C VAL A 220 11.54 -20.75 4.40
N PHE A 221 10.24 -20.61 4.67
CA PHE A 221 9.61 -21.00 5.93
C PHE A 221 8.42 -21.91 5.67
N ASP A 222 8.25 -22.92 6.51
CA ASP A 222 7.03 -23.70 6.55
C ASP A 222 5.88 -22.95 7.26
N ASN A 223 4.68 -23.48 7.20
CA ASN A 223 3.49 -22.92 7.84
C ASN A 223 3.59 -22.78 9.36
N SER A 224 4.50 -23.50 10.03
CA SER A 224 4.78 -23.33 11.46
C SER A 224 5.64 -22.11 11.76
N GLY A 225 6.30 -21.54 10.75
CA GLY A 225 7.29 -20.47 10.86
C GLY A 225 8.70 -20.98 11.11
N LYS A 226 8.95 -22.27 10.89
CA LYS A 226 10.29 -22.83 10.90
C LYS A 226 10.96 -22.50 9.59
N GLU A 227 12.15 -21.90 9.66
CA GLU A 227 13.01 -21.70 8.50
C GLU A 227 13.52 -23.05 8.01
N LEU A 228 13.21 -23.39 6.76
CA LEU A 228 13.64 -24.63 6.11
C LEU A 228 15.06 -24.49 5.60
N TRP A 229 15.33 -23.39 4.89
CA TRP A 229 16.65 -23.03 4.38
C TRP A 229 16.73 -21.54 4.04
N ALA A 230 17.95 -21.05 3.86
CA ALA A 230 18.22 -19.72 3.36
C ALA A 230 19.36 -19.75 2.33
N TRP A 231 19.30 -18.82 1.39
CA TRP A 231 20.38 -18.53 0.45
C TRP A 231 20.66 -17.03 0.46
N GLU A 232 21.93 -16.66 0.49
CA GLU A 232 22.36 -15.27 0.44
C GLU A 232 23.27 -15.03 -0.76
N ALA A 233 23.03 -13.93 -1.48
CA ALA A 233 23.90 -13.52 -2.55
C ALA A 233 25.26 -13.10 -2.00
N PRO A 234 26.38 -13.40 -2.70
CA PRO A 234 27.69 -12.95 -2.28
C PRO A 234 27.78 -11.42 -2.16
N GLU A 235 28.41 -10.92 -1.10
CA GLU A 235 28.52 -9.48 -0.81
C GLU A 235 29.07 -8.67 -1.99
N ALA A 236 29.98 -9.25 -2.76
CA ALA A 236 30.53 -8.60 -3.96
C ALA A 236 29.45 -8.16 -4.99
N TYR A 237 28.30 -8.85 -5.00
CA TYR A 237 27.19 -8.56 -5.90
C TYR A 237 26.12 -7.67 -5.28
N THR A 238 26.00 -7.67 -3.95
CA THR A 238 24.98 -6.91 -3.22
C THR A 238 25.47 -5.54 -2.80
N LYS A 239 26.79 -5.33 -2.71
CA LYS A 239 27.40 -4.08 -2.27
C LYS A 239 27.03 -2.86 -3.12
N GLU A 240 26.82 -3.07 -4.41
CA GLU A 240 26.48 -2.03 -5.38
C GLU A 240 25.04 -2.14 -5.91
N ARG A 241 24.28 -3.12 -5.43
CA ARG A 241 22.88 -3.37 -5.82
C ARG A 241 22.02 -3.50 -4.59
N SER A 242 20.90 -2.84 -4.60
CA SER A 242 19.79 -3.14 -3.72
C SER A 242 18.51 -3.17 -4.54
N GLU A 243 17.60 -4.05 -4.18
CA GLU A 243 16.34 -4.20 -4.89
C GLU A 243 15.22 -4.33 -3.86
N PHE A 244 14.17 -3.51 -4.00
CA PHE A 244 13.03 -3.60 -3.09
C PHE A 244 12.31 -4.94 -3.23
N GLU A 245 12.28 -5.48 -4.44
CA GLU A 245 11.67 -6.75 -4.74
C GLU A 245 12.59 -7.59 -5.62
N PRO A 246 13.54 -8.33 -5.02
CA PRO A 246 14.38 -9.25 -5.77
C PRO A 246 13.56 -10.25 -6.56
N PRO A 247 14.00 -10.66 -7.76
CA PRO A 247 13.25 -11.58 -8.59
C PRO A 247 13.15 -12.96 -7.97
N GLY A 248 11.93 -13.38 -7.67
CA GLY A 248 11.62 -14.69 -7.14
C GLY A 248 10.12 -14.95 -7.09
N VAL A 249 9.71 -16.15 -7.48
CA VAL A 249 8.32 -16.62 -7.45
C VAL A 249 8.27 -18.08 -7.01
N LEU A 250 7.12 -18.50 -6.47
CA LEU A 250 6.81 -19.88 -6.12
C LEU A 250 5.83 -20.45 -7.14
N TRP A 251 6.09 -21.64 -7.65
CA TRP A 251 5.22 -22.32 -8.61
C TRP A 251 5.47 -23.83 -8.62
N ASP A 252 4.41 -24.63 -8.65
CA ASP A 252 4.48 -26.09 -8.79
C ASP A 252 4.57 -26.46 -10.28
N PHE A 253 5.78 -26.62 -10.81
CA PHE A 253 6.04 -26.89 -12.23
C PHE A 253 5.81 -28.34 -12.64
N ASP A 254 6.09 -29.29 -11.78
CA ASP A 254 5.98 -30.71 -12.08
C ASP A 254 4.69 -31.35 -11.56
N LYS A 255 3.86 -30.55 -10.87
CA LYS A 255 2.53 -30.91 -10.34
C LYS A 255 2.57 -32.02 -9.31
N ASP A 256 3.66 -32.11 -8.58
CA ASP A 256 3.78 -33.05 -7.47
C ASP A 256 3.10 -32.57 -6.18
N GLY A 257 2.58 -31.35 -6.18
CA GLY A 257 1.91 -30.68 -5.06
C GLY A 257 2.86 -29.87 -4.20
N LYS A 258 4.13 -29.74 -4.57
CA LYS A 258 5.12 -28.91 -3.92
C LYS A 258 5.54 -27.79 -4.87
N ALA A 259 5.59 -26.56 -4.35
CA ALA A 259 6.04 -25.43 -5.15
C ALA A 259 7.56 -25.37 -5.24
N GLU A 260 8.09 -25.26 -6.44
CA GLU A 260 9.45 -24.85 -6.70
C GLU A 260 9.62 -23.36 -6.51
N ILE A 261 10.89 -22.95 -6.33
CA ILE A 261 11.31 -21.55 -6.28
C ILE A 261 12.04 -21.21 -7.58
N VAL A 262 11.49 -20.23 -8.29
CA VAL A 262 12.20 -19.61 -9.42
C VAL A 262 12.81 -18.33 -8.94
N GLN A 263 14.13 -18.18 -9.09
CA GLN A 263 14.82 -16.97 -8.65
C GLN A 263 16.11 -16.72 -9.41
N TRP A 264 16.62 -15.51 -9.28
CA TRP A 264 17.98 -15.14 -9.64
C TRP A 264 18.95 -15.62 -8.54
N ARG A 265 20.06 -16.26 -8.93
CA ARG A 265 21.16 -16.66 -8.03
C ARG A 265 22.51 -16.39 -8.65
N ILE A 266 23.51 -16.16 -7.79
CA ILE A 266 24.92 -16.14 -8.17
C ILE A 266 25.53 -17.47 -7.81
N LEU A 267 26.12 -18.15 -8.80
CA LEU A 267 26.84 -19.42 -8.65
C LEU A 267 28.13 -19.32 -9.46
N ASP A 268 29.26 -19.62 -8.87
CA ASP A 268 30.58 -19.59 -9.53
C ASP A 268 30.84 -18.25 -10.27
N GLU A 269 30.54 -17.14 -9.56
CA GLU A 269 30.70 -15.77 -10.06
C GLU A 269 29.84 -15.41 -11.29
N LYS A 270 28.82 -16.20 -11.60
CA LYS A 270 27.89 -15.97 -12.70
C LYS A 270 26.47 -15.82 -12.20
N GLU A 271 25.69 -15.07 -12.97
CA GLU A 271 24.27 -14.85 -12.73
C GLU A 271 23.43 -15.94 -13.41
N TRP A 272 22.52 -16.55 -12.67
CA TRP A 272 21.69 -17.66 -13.12
C TRP A 272 20.22 -17.39 -12.84
N LEU A 273 19.39 -17.80 -13.76
CA LEU A 273 17.98 -18.11 -13.50
C LEU A 273 17.92 -19.57 -13.06
N VAL A 274 17.38 -19.83 -11.89
CA VAL A 274 17.29 -21.17 -11.33
C VAL A 274 15.86 -21.55 -11.01
N ILE A 275 15.53 -22.83 -11.15
CA ILE A 275 14.38 -23.46 -10.51
C ILE A 275 14.95 -24.41 -9.47
N ALA A 276 14.59 -24.20 -8.21
CA ALA A 276 15.06 -24.97 -7.08
C ALA A 276 13.88 -25.65 -6.39
N ASP A 277 14.14 -26.78 -5.77
CA ASP A 277 13.21 -27.45 -4.88
C ASP A 277 12.79 -26.51 -3.73
N GLY A 278 11.50 -26.38 -3.49
CA GLY A 278 10.99 -25.43 -2.49
C GLY A 278 11.32 -25.82 -1.07
N GLU A 279 11.32 -27.11 -0.75
CA GLU A 279 11.57 -27.65 0.59
C GLU A 279 13.06 -27.65 0.96
N THR A 280 13.96 -27.92 0.00
CA THR A 280 15.40 -28.12 0.26
C THR A 280 16.29 -27.01 -0.25
N GLY A 281 15.84 -26.26 -1.25
CA GLY A 281 16.63 -25.25 -1.94
C GLY A 281 17.58 -25.80 -2.99
N ASP A 282 17.59 -27.11 -3.23
CA ASP A 282 18.42 -27.78 -4.23
C ASP A 282 18.03 -27.37 -5.65
N ILE A 283 19.01 -27.05 -6.47
CA ILE A 283 18.77 -26.60 -7.84
C ILE A 283 18.36 -27.78 -8.73
N LYS A 284 17.11 -27.77 -9.21
CA LYS A 284 16.59 -28.74 -10.17
C LYS A 284 17.05 -28.44 -11.60
N VAL A 285 17.00 -27.16 -11.99
CA VAL A 285 17.42 -26.70 -13.33
C VAL A 285 17.90 -25.26 -13.27
N LYS A 286 18.87 -24.92 -14.14
CA LYS A 286 19.38 -23.54 -14.26
C LYS A 286 19.74 -23.19 -15.70
N THR A 287 19.65 -21.90 -16.03
CA THR A 287 20.18 -21.30 -17.26
C THR A 287 20.88 -19.98 -16.92
N GLU A 288 21.81 -19.53 -17.73
CA GLU A 288 22.42 -18.21 -17.49
C GLU A 288 21.36 -17.14 -17.55
N TRP A 289 21.46 -16.14 -16.65
CA TRP A 289 20.56 -15.00 -16.70
C TRP A 289 20.72 -14.28 -18.05
N PRO A 290 19.60 -13.91 -18.72
CA PRO A 290 19.65 -13.51 -20.13
C PRO A 290 20.40 -12.20 -20.38
N THR A 291 20.54 -11.37 -19.36
CA THR A 291 21.24 -10.09 -19.47
C THR A 291 21.94 -9.78 -18.15
N LYS A 292 22.82 -8.78 -18.16
CA LYS A 292 23.39 -8.24 -16.92
C LYS A 292 22.54 -7.07 -16.44
N PRO A 293 21.82 -7.18 -15.30
CA PRO A 293 21.08 -6.07 -14.71
C PRO A 293 22.01 -4.90 -14.38
N LEU A 294 21.49 -3.67 -14.47
CA LEU A 294 22.25 -2.49 -14.11
C LEU A 294 22.40 -2.37 -12.59
N PRO A 295 23.58 -1.97 -12.10
CA PRO A 295 23.72 -1.61 -10.70
C PRO A 295 22.94 -0.33 -10.40
N HIS A 296 22.47 -0.16 -9.16
CA HIS A 296 21.82 1.03 -8.63
C HIS A 296 20.51 1.50 -9.31
N VAL A 297 19.90 0.66 -10.13
CA VAL A 297 18.58 0.94 -10.73
C VAL A 297 17.54 0.10 -10.03
N TYR A 298 16.59 0.75 -9.39
CA TYR A 298 15.46 0.08 -8.76
C TYR A 298 14.58 -0.61 -9.80
N ASN A 299 14.04 -1.76 -9.44
CA ASN A 299 13.07 -2.50 -10.25
C ASN A 299 13.57 -2.85 -11.65
N ASN A 300 14.84 -3.19 -11.77
CA ASN A 300 15.47 -3.42 -13.06
C ASN A 300 15.37 -4.86 -13.58
N PHE A 301 14.85 -5.80 -12.80
CA PHE A 301 14.59 -7.17 -13.24
C PHE A 301 13.51 -7.85 -12.40
N ARG A 302 12.62 -8.59 -13.07
CA ARG A 302 11.44 -9.23 -12.48
C ARG A 302 11.17 -10.57 -13.11
N LEU A 303 10.39 -11.38 -12.39
CA LEU A 303 9.91 -12.68 -12.83
C LEU A 303 8.39 -12.75 -12.77
N ALA A 304 7.81 -13.48 -13.71
CA ALA A 304 6.41 -13.89 -13.66
C ALA A 304 6.26 -15.31 -14.19
N ILE A 305 5.16 -15.96 -13.82
CA ILE A 305 4.73 -17.23 -14.38
C ILE A 305 3.53 -16.97 -15.27
N GLY A 306 3.60 -17.44 -16.52
CA GLY A 306 2.55 -17.26 -17.52
C GLY A 306 2.09 -18.57 -18.13
N LYS A 307 0.95 -18.50 -18.78
CA LYS A 307 0.41 -19.57 -19.61
C LYS A 307 0.53 -19.17 -21.08
N LEU A 308 1.71 -19.33 -21.66
CA LEU A 308 2.01 -18.94 -23.04
C LEU A 308 1.71 -20.05 -24.07
N SER A 309 1.33 -21.22 -23.59
CA SER A 309 0.97 -22.40 -24.40
C SER A 309 -0.27 -23.09 -23.86
N GLN A 310 -0.78 -24.08 -24.58
CA GLN A 310 -1.90 -24.89 -24.09
C GLN A 310 -1.45 -25.72 -22.88
N GLY A 311 -2.32 -25.84 -21.89
CA GLY A 311 -2.06 -26.54 -20.62
C GLY A 311 -2.24 -25.63 -19.42
N ASP A 312 -1.50 -25.90 -18.34
CA ASP A 312 -1.46 -25.04 -17.17
C ASP A 312 -0.33 -23.99 -17.32
N PRO A 313 -0.37 -22.88 -16.56
CA PRO A 313 0.71 -21.94 -16.52
C PRO A 313 2.03 -22.64 -16.18
N ASN A 314 3.04 -22.48 -17.00
CA ASN A 314 4.29 -23.24 -16.86
C ASN A 314 5.50 -22.55 -17.51
N GLU A 315 5.32 -21.35 -18.01
CA GLU A 315 6.39 -20.55 -18.58
C GLU A 315 6.90 -19.53 -17.59
N VAL A 316 8.23 -19.39 -17.52
CA VAL A 316 8.92 -18.36 -16.75
C VAL A 316 9.18 -17.18 -17.66
N ILE A 317 8.70 -16.02 -17.28
CA ILE A 317 8.91 -14.77 -18.00
C ILE A 317 9.87 -13.90 -17.19
N VAL A 318 10.95 -13.49 -17.84
CA VAL A 318 11.99 -12.64 -17.27
C VAL A 318 11.91 -11.27 -17.92
N PHE A 319 11.79 -10.25 -17.10
CA PHE A 319 11.91 -8.86 -17.51
C PHE A 319 13.22 -8.27 -17.01
N THR A 320 13.97 -7.60 -17.88
CA THR A 320 15.20 -6.91 -17.51
C THR A 320 15.27 -5.52 -18.14
N ASP A 321 15.47 -4.52 -17.31
CA ASP A 321 15.80 -3.16 -17.75
C ASP A 321 17.31 -3.03 -17.95
N MET A 322 17.70 -2.60 -19.14
CA MET A 322 19.09 -2.45 -19.56
C MET A 322 19.52 -0.98 -19.68
N GLY A 323 18.73 -0.05 -19.11
CA GLY A 323 19.07 1.38 -19.06
C GLY A 323 18.78 2.22 -20.32
N GLY A 324 18.49 1.62 -21.43
CA GLY A 324 18.09 2.28 -22.69
C GLY A 324 17.21 1.37 -23.51
N MET A 325 17.11 0.14 -23.06
CA MET A 325 16.30 -0.91 -23.65
C MET A 325 15.73 -1.77 -22.54
N ILE A 326 14.59 -2.39 -22.81
CA ILE A 326 14.12 -3.54 -22.04
C ILE A 326 14.29 -4.82 -22.83
N ARG A 327 14.44 -5.89 -22.09
CA ARG A 327 14.39 -7.23 -22.62
C ARG A 327 13.39 -8.08 -21.86
N ILE A 328 12.61 -8.83 -22.59
CA ILE A 328 11.63 -9.78 -22.07
C ILE A 328 11.96 -11.14 -22.69
N ASP A 329 12.22 -12.12 -21.85
CA ASP A 329 12.54 -13.48 -22.26
C ASP A 329 11.51 -14.44 -21.69
N ALA A 330 11.07 -15.41 -22.48
CA ALA A 330 10.21 -16.50 -22.03
C ALA A 330 10.95 -17.84 -22.10
N TYR A 331 10.77 -18.62 -21.06
CA TYR A 331 11.35 -19.95 -20.88
C TYR A 331 10.26 -20.95 -20.53
N ASN A 332 10.43 -22.20 -20.96
CA ASN A 332 9.57 -23.27 -20.44
C ASN A 332 10.04 -23.74 -19.04
N SER A 333 9.33 -24.69 -18.44
CA SER A 333 9.62 -25.27 -17.11
C SER A 333 11.02 -25.95 -17.00
N SER A 334 11.66 -26.26 -18.11
CA SER A 334 13.06 -26.75 -18.14
C SER A 334 14.06 -25.63 -18.42
N LEU A 335 13.65 -24.37 -18.30
CA LEU A 335 14.43 -23.17 -18.59
C LEU A 335 15.04 -23.14 -20.00
N LYS A 336 14.38 -23.79 -20.95
CA LYS A 336 14.71 -23.67 -22.36
C LYS A 336 14.03 -22.44 -22.93
N SER A 337 14.82 -21.53 -23.53
CA SER A 337 14.34 -20.30 -24.17
C SER A 337 13.29 -20.62 -25.24
N GLN A 338 12.17 -19.88 -25.20
CA GLN A 338 11.08 -19.94 -26.17
C GLN A 338 11.16 -18.76 -27.14
N TRP A 339 11.29 -17.58 -26.63
CA TRP A 339 11.43 -16.35 -27.39
C TRP A 339 12.07 -15.25 -26.53
N SER A 340 12.48 -14.20 -27.19
CA SER A 340 12.99 -12.98 -26.57
C SER A 340 12.47 -11.78 -27.35
N HIS A 341 12.09 -10.72 -26.66
CA HIS A 341 11.69 -9.45 -27.19
C HIS A 341 12.55 -8.34 -26.62
N THR A 342 12.94 -7.38 -27.42
CA THR A 342 13.73 -6.22 -26.99
C THR A 342 13.03 -4.96 -27.49
N GLU A 343 12.82 -4.00 -26.60
CA GLU A 343 12.19 -2.73 -26.92
C GLU A 343 13.09 -1.56 -26.49
N ASN A 344 13.12 -0.51 -27.32
CA ASN A 344 13.83 0.72 -26.97
C ASN A 344 13.05 1.47 -25.91
N ARG A 345 13.74 1.82 -24.83
CA ARG A 345 13.19 2.61 -23.76
C ARG A 345 13.42 4.09 -24.03
N LYS A 346 12.35 4.88 -23.98
CA LYS A 346 12.45 6.31 -23.83
C LYS A 346 12.37 6.64 -22.32
N LYS A 347 13.53 6.74 -21.66
CA LYS A 347 13.60 7.03 -20.21
C LYS A 347 12.84 6.00 -19.35
N ASP A 348 12.08 6.43 -18.33
CA ASP A 348 11.51 5.53 -17.31
C ASP A 348 10.11 4.96 -17.63
N ASN A 349 9.69 4.94 -18.88
CA ASN A 349 8.31 4.72 -19.34
C ASN A 349 7.79 3.27 -19.27
N LEU A 350 8.48 2.33 -18.61
CA LEU A 350 8.15 0.91 -18.73
C LEU A 350 7.27 0.34 -17.63
N GLY A 351 7.21 1.03 -16.49
CA GLY A 351 6.66 0.38 -15.31
C GLY A 351 7.65 -0.61 -14.69
N HIS A 352 7.20 -1.30 -13.68
CA HIS A 352 8.07 -2.04 -12.78
C HIS A 352 7.92 -3.56 -12.91
N TYR A 353 6.91 -4.05 -13.62
CA TYR A 353 6.55 -5.47 -13.64
C TYR A 353 6.14 -5.96 -15.03
N VAL A 354 6.21 -7.26 -15.19
CA VAL A 354 5.68 -8.00 -16.31
C VAL A 354 4.41 -8.74 -15.88
N TYR A 355 3.35 -8.61 -16.67
CA TYR A 355 2.04 -9.18 -16.36
C TYR A 355 1.56 -10.13 -17.46
N PRO A 356 1.69 -11.45 -17.25
CA PRO A 356 0.97 -12.42 -18.09
C PRO A 356 -0.53 -12.33 -17.78
N VAL A 357 -1.35 -12.25 -18.80
CA VAL A 357 -2.80 -12.13 -18.65
C VAL A 357 -3.54 -12.56 -19.91
N ASP A 358 -4.50 -13.45 -19.77
CA ASP A 358 -5.43 -13.81 -20.86
C ASP A 358 -6.48 -12.70 -21.02
N LEU A 359 -6.24 -11.81 -21.98
CA LEU A 359 -7.11 -10.65 -22.26
C LEU A 359 -8.28 -10.99 -23.15
N ASN A 360 -8.10 -11.91 -24.08
CA ASN A 360 -9.09 -12.30 -25.09
C ASN A 360 -9.90 -13.54 -24.71
N LYS A 361 -9.59 -14.16 -23.55
CA LYS A 361 -10.24 -15.38 -23.02
C LYS A 361 -10.07 -16.61 -23.90
N ASP A 362 -8.96 -16.71 -24.63
CA ASP A 362 -8.65 -17.90 -25.42
C ASP A 362 -7.92 -18.97 -24.60
N GLY A 363 -7.62 -18.66 -23.34
CA GLY A 363 -6.96 -19.55 -22.41
C GLY A 363 -5.44 -19.51 -22.51
N ILE A 364 -4.86 -18.54 -23.23
CA ILE A 364 -3.42 -18.29 -23.36
C ILE A 364 -3.15 -16.84 -22.99
N ASP A 365 -2.08 -16.60 -22.24
CA ASP A 365 -1.76 -15.25 -21.78
C ASP A 365 -1.08 -14.41 -22.88
N GLU A 366 -1.47 -13.16 -22.98
CA GLU A 366 -0.65 -12.06 -23.48
C GLU A 366 0.34 -11.63 -22.39
N VAL A 367 1.36 -10.88 -22.78
CA VAL A 367 2.40 -10.36 -21.87
C VAL A 367 2.39 -8.83 -21.93
N LEU A 368 1.94 -8.20 -20.83
CA LEU A 368 1.92 -6.76 -20.69
C LEU A 368 3.15 -6.27 -19.92
N VAL A 369 3.86 -5.28 -20.45
CA VAL A 369 4.96 -4.59 -19.78
C VAL A 369 4.84 -3.08 -20.04
N GLY A 370 4.59 -2.32 -19.00
CA GLY A 370 4.31 -0.90 -19.17
C GLY A 370 3.11 -0.68 -20.10
N SER A 371 3.33 0.09 -21.15
CA SER A 371 2.34 0.32 -22.20
C SER A 371 2.66 -0.45 -23.50
N LEU A 372 3.20 -1.64 -23.37
CA LEU A 372 3.51 -2.58 -24.46
C LEU A 372 2.80 -3.91 -24.21
N LEU A 373 2.02 -4.36 -25.17
CA LEU A 373 1.41 -5.69 -25.15
C LEU A 373 2.04 -6.59 -26.21
N LEU A 374 2.50 -7.74 -25.74
CA LEU A 374 3.03 -8.83 -26.60
C LEU A 374 2.04 -10.01 -26.58
N ASN A 375 1.99 -10.75 -27.69
CA ASN A 375 1.30 -12.03 -27.68
C ASN A 375 2.16 -13.12 -27.03
N SER A 376 1.60 -14.32 -26.86
CA SER A 376 2.28 -15.48 -26.23
C SER A 376 3.58 -15.94 -26.93
N LYS A 377 3.87 -15.41 -28.14
CA LYS A 377 5.09 -15.68 -28.93
C LYS A 377 6.08 -14.51 -28.92
N GLY A 378 5.86 -13.51 -28.05
CA GLY A 378 6.73 -12.35 -27.91
C GLY A 378 6.63 -11.33 -29.04
N LYS A 379 5.59 -11.40 -29.89
CA LYS A 379 5.35 -10.41 -30.94
C LYS A 379 4.46 -9.30 -30.42
N GLU A 380 4.80 -8.05 -30.74
CA GLU A 380 4.01 -6.89 -30.43
C GLU A 380 2.58 -7.00 -30.99
N ILE A 381 1.59 -6.75 -30.13
CA ILE A 381 0.20 -6.53 -30.50
C ILE A 381 -0.03 -5.03 -30.64
N TRP A 382 0.36 -4.28 -29.61
CA TRP A 382 0.35 -2.82 -29.64
C TRP A 382 1.39 -2.23 -28.66
N ASN A 383 1.78 -0.98 -28.95
CA ASN A 383 2.68 -0.18 -28.14
C ASN A 383 2.09 1.23 -27.98
N ARG A 384 1.94 1.67 -26.73
CA ARG A 384 1.35 2.97 -26.35
C ARG A 384 2.31 3.85 -25.56
N PHE A 385 3.59 3.59 -25.60
CA PHE A 385 4.59 4.43 -24.90
C PHE A 385 4.54 5.91 -25.30
N ALA A 386 4.10 6.21 -26.51
CA ALA A 386 3.93 7.59 -26.96
C ALA A 386 2.84 8.38 -26.19
N LEU A 387 1.96 7.71 -25.45
CA LEU A 387 0.93 8.35 -24.63
C LEU A 387 1.47 8.79 -23.26
N LEU A 388 2.59 8.24 -22.85
CA LEU A 388 3.22 8.58 -21.59
C LEU A 388 4.08 9.84 -21.73
N ASN A 389 4.14 10.63 -20.68
CA ASN A 389 4.96 11.81 -20.65
C ASN A 389 6.45 11.42 -20.64
N ASP A 390 7.29 12.11 -21.42
CA ASP A 390 8.74 11.81 -21.49
C ASP A 390 9.52 12.05 -20.17
N ASN A 391 8.87 12.63 -19.16
CA ASN A 391 9.50 13.04 -17.90
C ASN A 391 9.22 12.07 -16.75
N HIS A 392 9.74 10.85 -16.84
CA HIS A 392 9.63 9.83 -15.77
C HIS A 392 8.25 9.22 -15.57
N ASP A 393 7.36 9.35 -16.55
CA ASP A 393 6.04 8.75 -16.48
C ASP A 393 6.10 7.25 -16.78
N HIS A 394 5.60 6.44 -15.87
CA HIS A 394 5.58 4.99 -15.97
C HIS A 394 4.34 4.42 -15.28
N ALA A 395 3.98 3.21 -15.65
CA ALA A 395 2.86 2.53 -15.02
C ALA A 395 3.33 1.77 -13.76
N ASP A 396 2.80 2.17 -12.62
CA ASP A 396 3.12 1.59 -11.33
C ASP A 396 2.24 0.37 -10.99
N SER A 397 1.00 0.37 -11.45
CA SER A 397 0.03 -0.67 -11.08
C SER A 397 -0.96 -0.94 -12.19
N TYR A 398 -1.38 -2.20 -12.30
CA TYR A 398 -2.35 -2.67 -13.30
C TYR A 398 -3.46 -3.48 -12.67
N LYS A 399 -4.66 -3.39 -13.26
CA LYS A 399 -5.78 -4.30 -13.02
C LYS A 399 -6.44 -4.65 -14.35
N PHE A 400 -7.13 -5.77 -14.35
CA PHE A 400 -7.74 -6.34 -15.54
C PHE A 400 -9.22 -6.63 -15.26
N THR A 401 -10.10 -5.90 -15.93
CA THR A 401 -11.54 -6.01 -15.74
C THR A 401 -12.28 -5.59 -17.00
N ASP A 402 -13.45 -6.12 -17.22
CA ASP A 402 -14.35 -5.68 -18.31
C ASP A 402 -15.08 -4.42 -17.83
N ILE A 403 -14.56 -3.24 -18.20
CA ILE A 403 -15.07 -1.96 -17.70
C ILE A 403 -16.26 -1.46 -18.52
N ASP A 404 -16.32 -1.79 -19.81
CA ASP A 404 -17.35 -1.34 -20.73
C ASP A 404 -18.41 -2.42 -21.03
N ASN A 405 -18.27 -3.61 -20.44
CA ASN A 405 -19.14 -4.77 -20.58
C ASN A 405 -19.21 -5.33 -22.02
N ASP A 406 -18.10 -5.30 -22.75
CA ASP A 406 -17.99 -5.90 -24.08
C ASP A 406 -17.64 -7.41 -24.02
N GLY A 407 -17.41 -7.92 -22.83
CA GLY A 407 -17.09 -9.32 -22.57
C GLY A 407 -15.59 -9.61 -22.53
N ASN A 408 -14.71 -8.67 -22.88
CA ASN A 408 -13.27 -8.81 -22.84
C ASN A 408 -12.69 -8.09 -21.62
N LYS A 409 -11.47 -8.45 -21.24
CA LYS A 409 -10.77 -7.72 -20.18
C LYS A 409 -10.14 -6.45 -20.75
N ASP A 410 -10.37 -5.35 -20.06
CA ASP A 410 -9.67 -4.09 -20.25
C ASP A 410 -8.49 -3.97 -19.28
N ILE A 411 -7.55 -3.09 -19.61
CA ILE A 411 -6.37 -2.80 -18.82
C ILE A 411 -6.58 -1.47 -18.12
N VAL A 412 -6.55 -1.49 -16.79
CA VAL A 412 -6.63 -0.31 -15.93
C VAL A 412 -5.24 -0.04 -15.39
N THR A 413 -4.67 1.15 -15.64
CA THR A 413 -3.31 1.49 -15.22
C THR A 413 -3.29 2.71 -14.31
N ALA A 414 -2.39 2.70 -13.34
CA ALA A 414 -1.98 3.86 -12.58
C ALA A 414 -0.60 4.30 -13.08
N ASN A 415 -0.49 5.54 -13.55
CA ASN A 415 0.77 6.09 -14.06
C ASN A 415 1.22 7.26 -13.20
N SER A 416 2.52 7.35 -12.97
CA SER A 416 3.08 8.31 -12.02
C SER A 416 2.88 9.78 -12.38
N GLU A 417 2.85 10.16 -13.65
CA GLU A 417 2.72 11.56 -14.06
C GLU A 417 1.43 11.87 -14.82
N THR A 418 0.94 10.91 -15.62
CA THR A 418 -0.27 11.11 -16.45
C THR A 418 -1.57 10.65 -15.78
N GLY A 419 -1.48 9.96 -14.64
CA GLY A 419 -2.64 9.51 -13.87
C GLY A 419 -3.17 8.15 -14.32
N ILE A 420 -4.47 8.04 -14.57
CA ILE A 420 -5.13 6.78 -14.83
C ILE A 420 -5.46 6.68 -16.31
N PHE A 421 -5.10 5.54 -16.93
CA PHE A 421 -5.59 5.15 -18.24
C PHE A 421 -6.36 3.85 -18.17
N ILE A 422 -7.41 3.75 -18.97
CA ILE A 422 -8.07 2.49 -19.25
C ILE A 422 -8.03 2.23 -20.74
N TYR A 423 -7.45 1.10 -21.10
CA TYR A 423 -7.32 0.65 -22.49
C TYR A 423 -8.21 -0.56 -22.74
N LYS A 424 -8.76 -0.66 -23.93
CA LYS A 424 -9.24 -1.94 -24.44
C LYS A 424 -8.09 -2.93 -24.53
N GLY A 425 -8.22 -4.08 -23.89
CA GLY A 425 -7.12 -5.02 -23.70
C GLY A 425 -6.37 -5.33 -24.98
N MET A 426 -7.07 -5.85 -26.00
CA MET A 426 -6.43 -6.35 -27.22
C MET A 426 -6.08 -5.26 -28.24
N THR A 427 -6.69 -4.07 -28.19
CA THR A 427 -6.43 -3.01 -29.19
C THR A 427 -5.59 -1.87 -28.66
N GLY A 428 -5.48 -1.72 -27.35
CA GLY A 428 -4.82 -0.58 -26.72
C GLY A 428 -5.53 0.76 -26.98
N GLU A 429 -6.78 0.75 -27.43
CA GLU A 429 -7.61 1.93 -27.57
C GLU A 429 -7.97 2.48 -26.20
N ILE A 430 -7.86 3.80 -26.00
CA ILE A 430 -8.21 4.44 -24.73
C ILE A 430 -9.73 4.47 -24.60
N ILE A 431 -10.27 3.84 -23.55
CA ILE A 431 -11.68 3.95 -23.19
C ILE A 431 -11.90 5.29 -22.48
N TRP A 432 -11.08 5.60 -21.47
CA TRP A 432 -11.01 6.90 -20.85
C TRP A 432 -9.68 7.08 -20.09
N GLN A 433 -9.35 8.33 -19.82
CA GLN A 433 -8.22 8.71 -18.98
C GLN A 433 -8.63 9.80 -18.00
N ASN A 434 -7.95 9.87 -16.87
CA ASN A 434 -8.16 10.93 -15.90
C ASN A 434 -6.84 11.30 -15.22
N VAL A 435 -6.62 12.60 -15.06
CA VAL A 435 -5.44 13.09 -14.37
C VAL A 435 -5.68 12.95 -12.87
N ALA A 436 -4.90 12.10 -12.24
CA ALA A 436 -4.77 12.00 -10.79
C ALA A 436 -3.30 12.24 -10.44
N GLU A 437 -3.04 13.01 -9.40
CA GLU A 437 -1.66 13.33 -9.02
C GLU A 437 -0.89 12.06 -8.69
N HIS A 438 0.27 11.87 -9.29
CA HIS A 438 1.23 10.80 -9.05
C HIS A 438 0.60 9.49 -8.57
N THR A 439 -0.21 8.90 -9.45
CA THR A 439 -0.97 7.69 -9.13
C THR A 439 -0.04 6.49 -9.10
N GLN A 440 -0.04 5.74 -8.00
CA GLN A 440 0.85 4.59 -7.85
C GLN A 440 0.11 3.28 -7.68
N GLN A 441 -1.11 3.33 -7.18
CA GLN A 441 -1.89 2.14 -6.92
C GLN A 441 -3.29 2.28 -7.46
N ILE A 442 -3.81 1.17 -7.92
CA ILE A 442 -5.15 1.11 -8.46
C ILE A 442 -5.84 -0.18 -8.02
N GLN A 443 -7.14 -0.10 -7.80
CA GLN A 443 -7.97 -1.25 -7.55
C GLN A 443 -9.33 -1.06 -8.23
N GLU A 444 -9.93 -2.14 -8.66
CA GLU A 444 -11.22 -2.17 -9.32
C GLU A 444 -12.19 -3.10 -8.58
N GLY A 445 -13.46 -2.82 -8.65
CA GLY A 445 -14.50 -3.66 -8.06
C GLY A 445 -15.81 -2.93 -7.80
N ASN A 446 -16.81 -3.69 -7.39
CA ASN A 446 -18.09 -3.11 -6.99
C ASN A 446 -18.11 -2.87 -5.47
N PHE A 447 -17.55 -1.76 -5.03
CA PHE A 447 -17.33 -1.47 -3.60
C PHE A 447 -18.45 -0.63 -2.98
N LEU A 448 -19.12 0.24 -3.76
CA LEU A 448 -20.10 1.19 -3.24
C LEU A 448 -21.52 0.69 -3.50
N LYS A 449 -22.29 0.55 -2.43
CA LYS A 449 -23.65 0.00 -2.48
C LYS A 449 -24.62 0.78 -3.37
N ASN A 450 -24.51 2.11 -3.36
CA ASN A 450 -25.47 2.99 -4.02
C ASN A 450 -25.00 3.52 -5.39
N VAL A 451 -23.86 3.04 -5.88
CA VAL A 451 -23.31 3.40 -7.18
C VAL A 451 -23.15 2.13 -7.99
N PRO A 452 -23.97 1.90 -9.01
CA PRO A 452 -23.90 0.67 -9.81
C PRO A 452 -22.65 0.62 -10.69
N GLY A 453 -22.18 -0.59 -10.96
CA GLY A 453 -21.06 -0.87 -11.85
C GLY A 453 -19.71 -0.97 -11.15
N VAL A 454 -18.67 -1.13 -11.94
CA VAL A 454 -17.29 -1.23 -11.46
C VAL A 454 -16.80 0.16 -11.05
N HIS A 455 -16.18 0.25 -9.89
CA HIS A 455 -15.48 1.43 -9.41
C HIS A 455 -13.99 1.25 -9.61
N ILE A 456 -13.32 2.34 -9.96
CA ILE A 456 -11.87 2.42 -9.98
C ILE A 456 -11.45 3.27 -8.80
N VAL A 457 -10.63 2.70 -7.94
CA VAL A 457 -10.05 3.38 -6.78
C VAL A 457 -8.57 3.52 -7.02
N ALA A 458 -8.09 4.74 -7.06
CA ALA A 458 -6.68 5.04 -7.29
C ALA A 458 -6.07 5.73 -6.10
N GLY A 459 -4.90 5.26 -5.69
CA GLY A 459 -4.06 5.86 -4.66
C GLY A 459 -2.91 6.63 -5.29
N GLY A 460 -2.76 7.89 -4.92
CA GLY A 460 -1.69 8.73 -5.43
C GLY A 460 -0.97 9.48 -4.32
N ARG A 461 0.25 9.90 -4.61
CA ARG A 461 1.02 10.82 -3.75
C ARG A 461 0.70 12.24 -4.13
N THR A 462 0.47 13.09 -3.15
CA THR A 462 0.44 14.53 -3.36
C THR A 462 1.84 15.06 -3.19
N TYR A 463 2.37 15.68 -4.22
CA TYR A 463 3.65 16.37 -4.10
C TYR A 463 3.49 17.70 -3.37
N GLY A 464 4.39 17.99 -2.45
CA GLY A 464 4.74 19.34 -2.10
C GLY A 464 5.33 20.08 -3.30
N ASN A 465 5.67 21.33 -3.13
CA ASN A 465 6.30 22.09 -4.20
C ASN A 465 7.69 21.51 -4.53
N ARG A 466 7.78 20.69 -5.58
CA ARG A 466 9.04 20.06 -6.03
C ARG A 466 10.15 21.08 -6.33
N GLN A 467 9.79 22.30 -6.75
CA GLN A 467 10.77 23.35 -7.06
C GLN A 467 11.54 23.84 -5.82
N VAL A 468 10.99 23.64 -4.63
CA VAL A 468 11.62 23.98 -3.35
C VAL A 468 12.03 22.76 -2.54
N GLY A 469 11.98 21.55 -3.12
CA GLY A 469 12.41 20.32 -2.46
C GLY A 469 11.49 19.87 -1.31
N GLU A 470 10.22 20.25 -1.34
CA GLU A 470 9.24 19.76 -0.37
C GLU A 470 8.93 18.28 -0.60
N PRO A 471 8.93 17.45 0.45
CA PRO A 471 8.63 16.04 0.34
C PRO A 471 7.16 15.77 -0.04
N TYR A 472 6.84 14.54 -0.32
CA TYR A 472 5.45 14.09 -0.48
C TYR A 472 4.64 14.46 0.76
N LEU A 473 3.55 15.20 0.58
CA LEU A 473 2.76 15.72 1.68
C LEU A 473 1.69 14.75 2.17
N SER A 474 1.14 13.92 1.28
CA SER A 474 0.04 13.03 1.64
C SER A 474 -0.26 12.01 0.55
N SER A 475 -0.93 10.93 0.91
CA SER A 475 -1.57 10.03 -0.05
C SER A 475 -3.03 10.43 -0.22
N GLN A 476 -3.52 10.41 -1.46
CA GLN A 476 -4.92 10.69 -1.79
C GLN A 476 -5.59 9.46 -2.39
N LEU A 477 -6.88 9.31 -2.12
CA LEU A 477 -7.71 8.33 -2.79
C LEU A 477 -8.70 9.01 -3.73
N TYR A 478 -8.70 8.56 -4.96
CA TYR A 478 -9.62 8.99 -6.01
C TYR A 478 -10.58 7.84 -6.34
N TRP A 479 -11.86 8.15 -6.37
CA TRP A 479 -12.90 7.19 -6.67
C TRP A 479 -13.60 7.55 -7.97
N PHE A 480 -13.57 6.67 -8.95
CA PHE A 480 -14.20 6.86 -10.24
C PHE A 480 -15.25 5.78 -10.50
N ASN A 481 -16.27 6.13 -11.27
CA ASN A 481 -17.14 5.12 -11.85
C ASN A 481 -16.51 4.52 -13.12
N ASN A 482 -17.16 3.51 -13.68
CA ASN A 482 -16.69 2.83 -14.90
C ASN A 482 -16.61 3.72 -16.15
N LYS A 483 -17.16 4.94 -16.11
CA LYS A 483 -17.10 5.93 -17.20
C LYS A 483 -16.06 7.02 -16.98
N GLY A 484 -15.19 6.86 -15.99
CA GLY A 484 -14.15 7.83 -15.67
C GLY A 484 -14.63 9.08 -14.94
N LYS A 485 -15.89 9.14 -14.49
CA LYS A 485 -16.38 10.26 -13.70
C LYS A 485 -15.86 10.15 -12.28
N LEU A 486 -15.16 11.17 -11.81
CA LEU A 486 -14.78 11.29 -10.41
C LEU A 486 -16.04 11.37 -9.53
N LEU A 487 -16.19 10.43 -8.62
CA LEU A 487 -17.29 10.38 -7.66
C LEU A 487 -16.98 11.23 -6.44
N PHE A 488 -15.82 11.00 -5.87
CA PHE A 488 -15.27 11.78 -4.77
C PHE A 488 -13.78 11.48 -4.63
N LYS A 489 -13.09 12.31 -3.88
CA LYS A 489 -11.72 12.02 -3.40
C LYS A 489 -11.67 12.19 -1.89
N TRP A 490 -10.88 11.36 -1.25
CA TRP A 490 -10.54 11.61 0.12
C TRP A 490 -9.59 12.79 0.18
N PRO A 491 -9.79 13.72 1.10
CA PRO A 491 -8.86 14.80 1.32
C PRO A 491 -7.51 14.21 1.75
N GLY A 492 -6.42 14.93 1.49
CA GLY A 492 -5.05 14.44 1.72
C GLY A 492 -4.88 13.73 3.06
N ASN A 493 -4.26 12.58 3.02
CA ASN A 493 -3.96 11.77 4.20
C ASN A 493 -2.51 12.00 4.60
N PRO A 494 -2.20 12.20 5.88
CA PRO A 494 -0.84 12.37 6.36
C PRO A 494 0.04 11.11 6.25
N ILE A 495 -0.45 10.03 5.63
CA ILE A 495 0.36 8.85 5.38
C ILE A 495 1.38 9.19 4.32
N ASN A 496 2.65 9.15 4.72
CA ASN A 496 3.77 9.28 3.82
C ASN A 496 4.08 7.88 3.24
N GLY A 497 4.09 7.76 1.92
CA GLY A 497 4.35 6.49 1.24
C GLY A 497 3.22 6.02 0.31
N ASN A 498 3.34 4.79 -0.17
CA ASN A 498 2.37 4.11 -1.03
C ASN A 498 1.65 3.02 -0.23
N PRO A 499 0.55 3.34 0.44
CA PRO A 499 -0.19 2.30 1.12
C PRO A 499 -0.88 1.38 0.13
N ASP A 500 -0.74 0.10 0.37
CA ASP A 500 -1.26 -0.95 -0.49
C ASP A 500 -2.79 -1.02 -0.45
N PHE A 501 -3.36 -1.34 -1.62
CA PHE A 501 -4.74 -1.80 -1.73
C PHE A 501 -4.77 -3.31 -1.84
N VAL A 502 -5.59 -3.94 -1.02
CA VAL A 502 -5.95 -5.34 -1.21
C VAL A 502 -7.46 -5.50 -1.22
N LYS A 503 -7.94 -6.47 -1.97
CA LYS A 503 -9.38 -6.80 -2.02
C LYS A 503 -9.58 -8.30 -1.98
N GLY A 504 -10.68 -8.73 -1.38
CA GLY A 504 -11.03 -10.13 -1.35
C GLY A 504 -12.30 -10.43 -0.57
N ALA A 505 -12.64 -11.70 -0.49
CA ALA A 505 -13.83 -12.20 0.19
C ALA A 505 -13.54 -12.42 1.69
N TRP A 506 -13.36 -11.33 2.43
CA TRP A 506 -13.00 -11.31 3.86
C TRP A 506 -13.90 -12.19 4.76
N GLN A 507 -15.18 -12.26 4.43
CA GLN A 507 -16.14 -13.04 5.20
C GLN A 507 -16.51 -14.38 4.55
N GLY A 508 -15.95 -14.71 3.40
CA GLY A 508 -16.27 -15.95 2.67
C GLY A 508 -17.71 -16.01 2.15
N ASP A 509 -18.40 -14.88 2.05
CA ASP A 509 -19.79 -14.77 1.59
C ASP A 509 -19.91 -14.34 0.11
N GLY A 510 -18.79 -14.31 -0.60
CA GLY A 510 -18.68 -13.91 -2.00
C GLY A 510 -18.65 -12.40 -2.22
N ARG A 511 -18.85 -11.58 -1.20
CA ARG A 511 -18.72 -10.13 -1.30
C ARG A 511 -17.26 -9.73 -1.22
N VAL A 512 -16.81 -9.00 -2.22
CA VAL A 512 -15.46 -8.44 -2.24
C VAL A 512 -15.42 -7.17 -1.40
N GLN A 513 -14.49 -7.11 -0.47
CA GLN A 513 -14.21 -5.96 0.36
C GLN A 513 -12.86 -5.38 0.01
N LEU A 514 -12.74 -4.07 0.15
CA LEU A 514 -11.51 -3.32 -0.11
C LEU A 514 -10.84 -2.95 1.21
N PHE A 515 -9.54 -3.17 1.27
CA PHE A 515 -8.68 -2.70 2.36
C PHE A 515 -7.60 -1.79 1.79
N TRP A 516 -7.29 -0.76 2.52
CA TRP A 516 -6.25 0.19 2.17
C TRP A 516 -5.44 0.57 3.40
N TYR A 517 -4.14 0.42 3.32
CA TYR A 517 -3.23 0.68 4.43
C TYR A 517 -3.64 -0.12 5.68
N LYS A 518 -4.23 0.49 6.70
CA LYS A 518 -4.70 -0.17 7.93
C LYS A 518 -6.23 -0.27 8.02
N PHE A 519 -6.93 0.15 6.98
CA PHE A 519 -8.37 0.37 7.00
C PHE A 519 -9.13 -0.62 6.13
N LYS A 520 -10.27 -1.06 6.62
CA LYS A 520 -11.33 -1.63 5.79
C LYS A 520 -12.19 -0.50 5.23
N ILE A 521 -12.41 -0.49 3.95
CA ILE A 521 -13.28 0.46 3.29
C ILE A 521 -14.70 -0.10 3.27
N ASN A 522 -15.63 0.64 3.82
CA ASN A 522 -17.03 0.21 3.83
C ASN A 522 -17.76 0.57 2.51
N ASP A 523 -19.02 0.14 2.40
CA ASP A 523 -19.87 0.32 1.21
C ASP A 523 -20.28 1.77 0.93
N ARG A 524 -19.88 2.73 1.77
CA ARG A 524 -20.03 4.18 1.57
C ARG A 524 -18.73 4.84 1.12
N GLY A 525 -17.65 4.08 0.99
CA GLY A 525 -16.32 4.58 0.65
C GLY A 525 -15.58 5.25 1.81
N THR A 526 -16.00 5.03 3.06
CA THR A 526 -15.30 5.48 4.26
C THR A 526 -14.50 4.35 4.88
N GLY A 527 -13.37 4.66 5.53
CA GLY A 527 -12.50 3.66 6.13
C GLY A 527 -12.75 3.50 7.63
N GLU A 528 -12.68 2.27 8.08
CA GLU A 528 -12.65 1.89 9.49
C GLU A 528 -11.30 1.27 9.80
N LEU A 529 -10.66 1.67 10.90
CA LEU A 529 -9.38 1.10 11.31
C LEU A 529 -9.55 -0.36 11.72
N TYR A 530 -8.78 -1.25 11.08
CA TYR A 530 -8.89 -2.70 11.28
C TYR A 530 -7.58 -3.33 11.75
N PHE A 531 -6.43 -2.84 11.29
CA PHE A 531 -5.13 -3.48 11.53
C PHE A 531 -4.12 -2.54 12.19
N PRO A 532 -3.20 -3.08 13.00
CA PRO A 532 -2.10 -2.29 13.56
C PRO A 532 -1.05 -1.91 12.50
N ASP A 533 -0.88 -2.78 11.48
CA ASP A 533 0.13 -2.66 10.46
C ASP A 533 -0.49 -2.49 9.07
N PRO A 534 0.23 -1.94 8.10
CA PRO A 534 -0.24 -1.85 6.71
C PRO A 534 -0.57 -3.23 6.14
N VAL A 535 -1.68 -3.28 5.39
CA VAL A 535 -2.01 -4.47 4.60
C VAL A 535 -0.98 -4.68 3.51
N TYR A 536 -0.62 -5.94 3.29
CA TYR A 536 0.36 -6.33 2.29
C TYR A 536 -0.29 -7.18 1.19
N HIS A 537 -1.08 -8.19 1.59
CA HIS A 537 -1.72 -9.11 0.67
C HIS A 537 -3.05 -9.62 1.24
N MET A 538 -3.88 -10.20 0.37
CA MET A 538 -5.12 -10.84 0.77
C MET A 538 -5.42 -12.03 -0.15
N PHE A 539 -5.58 -13.20 0.44
CA PHE A 539 -5.97 -14.45 -0.23
C PHE A 539 -6.40 -15.49 0.81
N ASP A 540 -6.92 -16.61 0.35
CA ASP A 540 -7.30 -17.73 1.21
C ASP A 540 -6.06 -18.46 1.75
N PHE A 541 -5.43 -17.86 2.77
CA PHE A 541 -4.22 -18.35 3.41
C PHE A 541 -4.45 -19.69 4.13
N LEU A 542 -5.62 -19.84 4.75
CA LEU A 542 -5.99 -21.07 5.45
C LEU A 542 -6.52 -22.16 4.53
N GLY A 543 -6.77 -21.84 3.26
CA GLY A 543 -7.41 -22.75 2.34
C GLY A 543 -8.86 -23.09 2.73
N LYS A 544 -9.66 -22.22 3.33
CA LYS A 544 -11.00 -22.48 3.88
C LYS A 544 -12.13 -21.67 3.25
N GLY A 545 -11.84 -20.97 2.14
CA GLY A 545 -12.81 -20.26 1.34
C GLY A 545 -13.10 -18.81 1.76
N ALA A 546 -12.67 -18.38 2.94
CA ALA A 546 -12.57 -16.96 3.30
C ALA A 546 -11.13 -16.50 3.06
N GLU A 547 -10.96 -15.28 2.63
CA GLU A 547 -9.62 -14.75 2.38
C GLU A 547 -9.10 -13.97 3.59
N GLU A 548 -7.89 -14.28 4.02
CA GLU A 548 -7.21 -13.62 5.12
C GLU A 548 -6.43 -12.41 4.62
N VAL A 549 -6.31 -11.41 5.49
CA VAL A 549 -5.44 -10.24 5.27
C VAL A 549 -4.07 -10.53 5.87
N ILE A 550 -3.05 -10.34 5.05
CA ILE A 550 -1.65 -10.42 5.46
C ILE A 550 -1.15 -8.99 5.69
N THR A 551 -0.49 -8.77 6.81
CA THR A 551 0.23 -7.53 7.09
C THR A 551 1.71 -7.81 7.26
N LEU A 552 2.53 -6.86 6.86
CA LEU A 552 3.98 -6.96 6.93
C LEU A 552 4.55 -5.72 7.59
N SER A 553 5.25 -5.89 8.70
CA SER A 553 5.86 -4.77 9.42
C SER A 553 6.97 -5.25 10.36
N ARG A 554 8.12 -4.58 10.31
CA ARG A 554 9.22 -4.69 11.27
C ARG A 554 9.64 -6.14 11.60
N GLY A 555 9.88 -6.93 10.58
CA GLY A 555 10.28 -8.32 10.76
C GLY A 555 9.18 -9.23 11.30
N LYS A 556 7.93 -8.84 11.12
CA LYS A 556 6.76 -9.63 11.46
C LYS A 556 5.81 -9.73 10.28
N LEU A 557 5.41 -10.94 9.99
CA LEU A 557 4.31 -11.26 9.10
C LEU A 557 3.14 -11.72 9.95
N ARG A 558 1.97 -11.09 9.79
CA ARG A 558 0.76 -11.43 10.53
C ARG A 558 -0.38 -11.76 9.58
N VAL A 559 -1.12 -12.79 9.93
CA VAL A 559 -2.29 -13.27 9.20
C VAL A 559 -3.52 -12.99 10.05
N TYR A 560 -4.44 -12.21 9.49
CA TYR A 560 -5.69 -11.84 10.15
C TYR A 560 -6.89 -12.40 9.39
N GLY A 561 -7.84 -12.95 10.10
CA GLY A 561 -9.12 -13.41 9.58
C GLY A 561 -10.30 -12.68 10.20
N SER A 562 -11.47 -12.79 9.58
CA SER A 562 -12.73 -12.33 10.15
C SER A 562 -13.26 -13.32 11.19
N LYS A 563 -13.69 -12.82 12.35
CA LYS A 563 -14.45 -13.63 13.32
C LYS A 563 -15.80 -14.08 12.76
N ASN A 564 -16.31 -13.37 11.75
CA ASN A 564 -17.58 -13.66 11.10
C ASN A 564 -17.39 -14.46 9.80
N ALA A 565 -16.18 -14.95 9.53
CA ALA A 565 -15.88 -15.69 8.31
C ALA A 565 -16.70 -16.98 8.20
N ARG A 566 -17.25 -17.20 7.01
CA ARG A 566 -17.93 -18.44 6.65
C ARG A 566 -16.94 -19.36 5.97
N TYR A 567 -16.29 -20.19 6.76
CA TYR A 567 -15.38 -21.19 6.25
C TYR A 567 -16.14 -22.36 5.60
N THR A 568 -15.63 -22.81 4.48
CA THR A 568 -16.13 -24.04 3.84
C THR A 568 -15.33 -25.24 4.34
N ASN A 569 -16.01 -26.37 4.63
CA ASN A 569 -15.35 -27.63 5.03
C ASN A 569 -14.76 -28.38 3.83
N LYS A 570 -14.54 -27.74 2.70
CA LYS A 570 -13.95 -28.40 1.53
C LYS A 570 -12.46 -28.57 1.75
N ASP A 571 -11.99 -29.77 1.48
CA ASP A 571 -10.59 -30.13 1.49
C ASP A 571 -9.86 -29.28 0.43
N GLN A 572 -9.05 -28.32 0.88
CA GLN A 572 -8.61 -27.21 0.02
C GLN A 572 -7.15 -27.32 -0.40
N LYS A 573 -6.51 -28.47 -0.20
CA LYS A 573 -5.18 -28.78 -0.74
C LYS A 573 -5.00 -28.42 -2.23
N LYS A 574 -6.10 -28.21 -2.97
CA LYS A 574 -6.11 -27.89 -4.41
C LYS A 574 -6.31 -26.39 -4.72
N ASN A 575 -6.50 -25.53 -3.71
CA ASN A 575 -6.92 -24.14 -3.92
C ASN A 575 -5.91 -23.09 -3.50
N LEU A 576 -4.66 -23.46 -3.22
CA LEU A 576 -3.59 -22.49 -3.02
C LEU A 576 -3.43 -21.70 -4.32
N ASN A 577 -3.86 -20.43 -4.30
CA ASN A 577 -3.83 -19.58 -5.47
C ASN A 577 -2.46 -18.93 -5.59
N TYR A 578 -1.45 -19.68 -6.00
CA TYR A 578 -0.08 -19.21 -6.17
C TYR A 578 0.04 -18.02 -7.11
N LEU A 579 -0.76 -17.98 -8.18
CA LEU A 579 -0.76 -16.84 -9.10
C LEU A 579 -1.12 -15.55 -8.37
N LYS A 580 -2.13 -15.59 -7.50
CA LYS A 580 -2.56 -14.40 -6.73
C LYS A 580 -1.46 -13.90 -5.80
N SER A 581 -0.70 -14.81 -5.19
CA SER A 581 0.39 -14.47 -4.28
C SER A 581 1.69 -14.09 -4.97
N ASN A 582 1.89 -14.52 -6.21
CA ASN A 582 3.11 -14.28 -6.98
C ASN A 582 3.00 -13.06 -7.91
N VAL A 583 1.79 -12.61 -8.21
CA VAL A 583 1.57 -11.38 -8.99
C VAL A 583 1.68 -10.18 -8.07
N VAL A 584 2.63 -9.32 -8.35
CA VAL A 584 2.74 -8.03 -7.66
C VAL A 584 1.71 -7.08 -8.22
N ASN A 585 0.91 -6.49 -7.36
CA ASN A 585 -0.18 -5.62 -7.77
C ASN A 585 0.21 -4.14 -7.87
N HIS A 586 1.41 -3.78 -7.38
CA HIS A 586 1.89 -2.40 -7.27
C HIS A 586 3.37 -2.38 -6.91
N THR A 587 3.97 -1.23 -7.02
CA THR A 587 5.37 -1.01 -6.65
C THR A 587 5.49 -0.82 -5.14
N HIS A 588 6.41 -1.53 -4.53
CA HIS A 588 6.86 -1.27 -3.16
C HIS A 588 8.06 -0.32 -3.20
N TYR A 589 7.90 0.90 -2.73
CA TYR A 589 9.01 1.85 -2.55
C TYR A 589 9.27 2.08 -1.05
#